data_116f4e833c8a89081def5e6d20a5dde2
#
_entry.id   116f4e833c8a89081def5e6d20a5dde2
#
_cell.length_a   1.000
_cell.length_b   1.000
_cell.length_c   1.000
_cell.angle_alpha   90.00
_cell.angle_beta   90.00
_cell.angle_gamma   90.00
#
_symmetry.space_group_name_H-M   'P 1'
#
loop_
_entity.id
_entity.type
_entity.pdbx_description
1 polymer ?
#
loop_
_entity_poly.entity_id
_entity_poly.type
_entity_poly.pdbx_seq_one_letter_code
_entity_poly.pdbx_strand_id
1 'polypeptide(L)'
;MRKLPLSSFGGLVVAVGLVACSGADSSPGSESSTAASQAMSEIQHGNPDSDARGVHWTREVHAARPGGKGGSPLMTNHGGKIMPTYVSKAIFWGTSWGSYSGDKMTGLDSLYTGHSNSNYAKTVDEYSGTNGFVGPSGVHQGHIVDTSAASGGGSTAAILAEVCKQVTAGNIVPDAGGNGYYPVYTDVPRGSAGYCAWHSAGSCNGVALQFAFFWNLDGDAGCDPQDTTTGHSQGLAALANVTGHELEEARSDPASPGAWYDSSGNENGDKCAWTFNVPSVTFSNGSQWKIQGEWSNAAYNNLTGYPNRSGQSGCIDGH
;
A
#
# COMPACT_ATOMS: atom_id res chain seq x y z
N MET A 1 -64.70 -27.54 -33.99
CA MET A 1 -65.15 -28.93 -33.69
C MET A 1 -64.50 -29.26 -32.34
N ARG A 2 -65.36 -29.30 -31.29
CA ARG A 2 -65.68 -30.47 -30.46
C ARG A 2 -64.44 -31.11 -29.84
N LYS A 3 -64.24 -31.33 -28.55
CA LYS A 3 -65.10 -31.46 -27.35
C LYS A 3 -64.22 -31.46 -26.09
N LEU A 4 -64.67 -30.83 -25.04
CA LEU A 4 -64.46 -31.28 -23.66
C LEU A 4 -65.36 -32.52 -23.41
N PRO A 5 -65.15 -33.33 -22.38
CA PRO A 5 -65.56 -33.03 -21.03
C PRO A 5 -64.74 -33.68 -19.88
N LEU A 6 -64.83 -33.09 -18.71
CA LEU A 6 -65.44 -33.48 -17.41
C LEU A 6 -64.75 -34.61 -16.62
N SER A 7 -64.25 -34.27 -15.49
CA SER A 7 -64.69 -34.44 -14.09
C SER A 7 -64.48 -35.79 -13.43
N SER A 8 -63.84 -35.80 -12.25
CA SER A 8 -64.48 -36.45 -11.09
C SER A 8 -63.75 -36.11 -9.77
N PHE A 9 -64.61 -35.89 -8.82
CA PHE A 9 -64.44 -35.70 -7.38
C PHE A 9 -63.93 -36.93 -6.65
N GLY A 10 -63.37 -36.72 -5.47
CA GLY A 10 -63.29 -37.70 -4.36
C GLY A 10 -62.05 -37.62 -3.58
N GLY A 11 -62.07 -37.19 -2.42
CA GLY A 11 -62.27 -37.79 -1.19
C GLY A 11 -61.34 -37.27 -0.11
N LEU A 12 -61.85 -36.52 0.83
CA LEU A 12 -61.24 -36.09 2.07
C LEU A 12 -61.08 -37.28 3.02
N VAL A 13 -59.84 -37.59 3.45
CA VAL A 13 -59.59 -38.40 4.64
C VAL A 13 -58.69 -37.63 5.60
N VAL A 14 -59.30 -37.24 6.72
CA VAL A 14 -58.57 -36.67 7.88
C VAL A 14 -58.00 -37.86 8.69
N ALA A 15 -56.72 -37.97 8.81
CA ALA A 15 -56.07 -38.81 9.78
C ALA A 15 -55.34 -37.93 10.81
N VAL A 16 -55.88 -37.88 12.02
CA VAL A 16 -55.20 -37.29 13.18
C VAL A 16 -54.15 -38.28 13.68
N GLY A 17 -52.89 -37.97 13.50
CA GLY A 17 -51.78 -38.67 14.07
C GLY A 17 -51.11 -37.82 15.16
N LEU A 18 -51.24 -38.25 16.39
CA LEU A 18 -50.44 -37.77 17.52
C LEU A 18 -48.97 -38.14 17.25
N VAL A 19 -48.11 -37.13 17.17
CA VAL A 19 -46.66 -37.32 17.22
C VAL A 19 -46.13 -36.75 18.52
N ALA A 20 -45.48 -37.62 19.27
CA ALA A 20 -44.80 -37.33 20.49
C ALA A 20 -43.64 -36.37 20.27
N CYS A 21 -43.50 -35.36 21.12
CA CYS A 21 -42.31 -34.52 21.24
C CYS A 21 -41.14 -35.40 21.68
N SER A 22 -40.16 -35.57 20.79
CA SER A 22 -38.80 -35.81 21.17
C SER A 22 -37.99 -34.55 20.86
N GLY A 23 -37.60 -33.86 21.91
CA GLY A 23 -36.72 -32.67 21.80
C GLY A 23 -35.38 -33.06 21.21
N ALA A 24 -35.03 -32.43 20.10
CA ALA A 24 -33.68 -32.30 19.67
C ALA A 24 -33.32 -30.83 19.88
N ASP A 25 -32.48 -30.57 20.89
CA ASP A 25 -31.76 -29.31 21.07
C ASP A 25 -30.90 -29.05 19.83
N SER A 26 -31.43 -28.27 18.91
CA SER A 26 -30.61 -27.61 17.90
C SER A 26 -30.19 -26.26 18.43
N SER A 27 -29.02 -26.21 19.04
CA SER A 27 -28.35 -24.97 19.41
C SER A 27 -28.16 -24.11 18.16
N PRO A 28 -28.71 -22.87 18.08
CA PRO A 28 -28.43 -21.94 16.99
C PRO A 28 -27.14 -21.17 17.33
N GLY A 29 -26.01 -21.85 17.30
CA GLY A 29 -24.75 -21.23 17.76
C GLY A 29 -23.57 -21.31 16.81
N SER A 30 -23.59 -22.15 15.77
CA SER A 30 -22.37 -22.38 15.00
C SER A 30 -22.31 -21.63 13.65
N GLU A 31 -23.42 -21.37 13.00
CA GLU A 31 -23.40 -20.62 11.73
C GLU A 31 -23.28 -19.09 11.92
N SER A 32 -23.84 -18.56 13.01
CA SER A 32 -23.70 -17.13 13.33
C SER A 32 -22.29 -16.77 13.79
N SER A 33 -21.58 -17.71 14.45
CA SER A 33 -20.20 -17.45 14.92
C SER A 33 -19.17 -17.53 13.79
N THR A 34 -19.40 -18.37 12.76
CA THR A 34 -18.54 -18.44 11.57
C THR A 34 -18.71 -17.23 10.66
N ALA A 35 -19.94 -16.81 10.40
CA ALA A 35 -20.22 -15.62 9.61
C ALA A 35 -19.76 -14.33 10.32
N ALA A 36 -19.95 -14.24 11.64
CA ALA A 36 -19.47 -13.12 12.42
C ALA A 36 -17.93 -13.10 12.53
N SER A 37 -17.27 -14.26 12.67
CA SER A 37 -15.80 -14.29 12.68
C SER A 37 -15.19 -14.13 11.29
N GLN A 38 -15.88 -14.52 10.22
CA GLN A 38 -15.49 -14.16 8.85
C GLN A 38 -15.69 -12.67 8.57
N ALA A 39 -16.83 -12.10 8.94
CA ALA A 39 -17.08 -10.67 8.82
C ALA A 39 -16.14 -9.83 9.71
N MET A 40 -15.79 -10.30 10.92
CA MET A 40 -14.79 -9.67 11.77
C MET A 40 -13.38 -9.88 11.22
N SER A 41 -13.08 -10.98 10.55
CA SER A 41 -11.81 -11.21 9.85
C SER A 41 -11.69 -10.29 8.61
N GLU A 42 -12.78 -10.09 7.87
CA GLU A 42 -12.83 -9.14 6.76
C GLU A 42 -12.74 -7.67 7.22
N ILE A 43 -13.34 -7.35 8.37
CA ILE A 43 -13.23 -6.01 8.99
C ILE A 43 -11.85 -5.81 9.63
N GLN A 44 -11.21 -6.86 10.14
CA GLN A 44 -9.86 -6.81 10.73
C GLN A 44 -8.75 -6.73 9.69
N HIS A 45 -9.01 -7.12 8.45
CA HIS A 45 -8.05 -7.10 7.36
C HIS A 45 -8.63 -6.38 6.13
N GLY A 46 -9.41 -5.32 6.36
CA GLY A 46 -9.93 -4.50 5.27
C GLY A 46 -8.80 -4.15 4.31
N ASN A 47 -8.84 -4.69 3.10
CA ASN A 47 -7.94 -4.31 2.04
C ASN A 47 -8.32 -2.91 1.55
N PRO A 48 -7.36 -2.13 1.03
CA PRO A 48 -7.70 -0.96 0.24
C PRO A 48 -8.48 -1.41 -1.01
N ASP A 49 -9.11 -0.47 -1.71
CA ASP A 49 -9.82 -0.80 -2.95
C ASP A 49 -8.86 -1.33 -4.04
N SER A 50 -9.43 -1.87 -5.13
CA SER A 50 -8.68 -2.55 -6.19
C SER A 50 -7.75 -1.62 -7.00
N ASP A 51 -7.87 -0.32 -6.83
CA ASP A 51 -7.04 0.66 -7.53
C ASP A 51 -5.78 1.01 -6.74
N ALA A 52 -5.70 0.58 -5.48
CA ALA A 52 -4.46 0.66 -4.69
C ALA A 52 -3.43 -0.35 -5.23
N ARG A 53 -2.18 0.08 -5.29
CA ARG A 53 -1.02 -0.68 -5.76
C ARG A 53 0.04 -0.69 -4.67
N GLY A 54 1.05 -1.54 -4.83
CA GLY A 54 2.18 -1.60 -3.95
C GLY A 54 1.78 -1.58 -2.48
N VAL A 55 0.86 -2.44 -2.07
CA VAL A 55 0.32 -2.37 -0.71
C VAL A 55 1.33 -2.86 0.30
N HIS A 56 1.89 -1.96 1.08
CA HIS A 56 2.78 -2.32 2.19
C HIS A 56 1.98 -2.95 3.34
N TRP A 57 1.97 -4.27 3.37
CA TRP A 57 1.26 -5.05 4.39
C TRP A 57 1.97 -4.95 5.73
N THR A 58 1.21 -5.02 6.83
CA THR A 58 1.81 -5.16 8.16
C THR A 58 2.72 -6.37 8.22
N ARG A 59 3.66 -6.37 9.15
CA ARG A 59 4.63 -7.47 9.34
C ARG A 59 3.93 -8.83 9.47
N GLU A 60 2.85 -8.90 10.24
CA GLU A 60 2.10 -10.12 10.50
C GLU A 60 1.37 -10.60 9.25
N VAL A 61 0.66 -9.70 8.55
CA VAL A 61 -0.06 -10.04 7.32
C VAL A 61 0.92 -10.44 6.23
N HIS A 62 2.01 -9.69 6.07
CA HIS A 62 3.06 -10.04 5.11
C HIS A 62 3.67 -11.42 5.42
N ALA A 63 3.93 -11.74 6.70
CA ALA A 63 4.46 -13.05 7.09
C ALA A 63 3.47 -14.20 6.83
N ALA A 64 2.17 -13.95 6.95
CA ALA A 64 1.13 -14.94 6.70
C ALA A 64 0.82 -15.17 5.21
N ARG A 65 1.15 -14.22 4.33
CA ARG A 65 0.95 -14.36 2.88
C ARG A 65 1.88 -15.44 2.34
N PRO A 66 1.40 -16.32 1.44
CA PRO A 66 2.27 -17.28 0.80
C PRO A 66 3.43 -16.56 0.11
N GLY A 67 4.65 -16.86 0.51
CA GLY A 67 5.81 -16.46 -0.28
C GLY A 67 5.65 -17.10 -1.67
N GLY A 68 5.82 -16.35 -2.74
CA GLY A 68 5.65 -16.84 -4.11
C GLY A 68 6.48 -18.11 -4.36
N LYS A 69 5.85 -19.25 -4.16
CA LYS A 69 6.49 -20.55 -4.42
C LYS A 69 6.18 -20.94 -5.86
N GLY A 70 7.20 -20.90 -6.72
CA GLY A 70 7.17 -21.57 -8.01
C GLY A 70 7.17 -20.69 -9.26
N GLY A 71 7.14 -19.36 -9.17
CA GLY A 71 7.35 -18.45 -10.30
C GLY A 71 8.80 -17.99 -10.43
N SER A 72 9.12 -17.31 -11.54
CA SER A 72 10.38 -16.60 -11.66
C SER A 72 10.47 -15.54 -10.55
N PRO A 73 11.59 -15.42 -9.84
CA PRO A 73 11.78 -14.37 -8.87
C PRO A 73 11.95 -12.99 -9.50
N LEU A 74 12.16 -12.94 -10.82
CA LEU A 74 12.43 -11.70 -11.54
C LEU A 74 11.14 -10.91 -11.75
N MET A 75 11.27 -9.61 -11.62
CA MET A 75 10.27 -8.66 -12.10
C MET A 75 10.27 -8.63 -13.63
N THR A 76 9.13 -8.38 -14.22
CA THR A 76 8.93 -8.36 -15.68
C THR A 76 8.41 -6.99 -16.09
N ASN A 77 8.91 -6.48 -17.20
CA ASN A 77 8.38 -5.26 -17.83
C ASN A 77 7.07 -5.57 -18.54
N HIS A 78 5.99 -4.92 -18.14
CA HIS A 78 4.66 -5.05 -18.73
C HIS A 78 4.34 -3.94 -19.75
N GLY A 79 5.33 -3.11 -20.10
CA GLY A 79 5.21 -2.12 -21.18
C GLY A 79 4.62 -0.78 -20.76
N GLY A 80 4.47 -0.53 -19.45
CA GLY A 80 4.02 0.75 -18.92
C GLY A 80 5.09 1.83 -18.95
N LYS A 81 4.74 2.99 -18.37
CA LYS A 81 5.67 4.10 -18.10
C LYS A 81 6.33 3.89 -16.76
N ILE A 82 7.45 4.55 -16.56
CA ILE A 82 8.15 4.72 -15.28
C ILE A 82 8.28 6.22 -14.98
N MET A 83 8.76 6.58 -13.78
CA MET A 83 9.08 7.97 -13.46
C MET A 83 10.58 8.22 -13.64
N PRO A 84 11.00 8.93 -14.71
CA PRO A 84 12.42 9.26 -14.93
C PRO A 84 12.97 10.22 -13.88
N THR A 85 12.10 10.95 -13.23
CA THR A 85 12.34 11.83 -12.09
C THR A 85 11.04 11.95 -11.31
N TYR A 86 11.07 12.57 -10.13
CA TYR A 86 9.82 12.88 -9.42
C TYR A 86 9.81 14.32 -8.91
N VAL A 87 8.60 14.87 -8.82
CA VAL A 87 8.31 16.13 -8.11
C VAL A 87 7.34 15.80 -7.00
N SER A 88 7.77 15.90 -5.75
CA SER A 88 6.93 15.56 -4.60
C SER A 88 6.55 16.78 -3.77
N LYS A 89 5.36 16.72 -3.18
CA LYS A 89 4.91 17.61 -2.12
C LYS A 89 4.02 16.80 -1.17
N ALA A 90 4.41 16.72 0.09
CA ALA A 90 3.68 15.95 1.08
C ALA A 90 2.40 16.69 1.53
N ILE A 91 1.34 15.93 1.83
CA ILE A 91 0.10 16.46 2.38
C ILE A 91 -0.12 15.80 3.74
N PHE A 92 -0.07 16.58 4.81
CA PHE A 92 -0.45 16.16 6.15
C PHE A 92 -1.91 16.51 6.35
N TRP A 93 -2.80 15.53 6.22
CA TRP A 93 -4.24 15.71 6.26
C TRP A 93 -4.83 15.16 7.55
N GLY A 94 -5.51 16.05 8.29
CA GLY A 94 -6.17 15.72 9.55
C GLY A 94 -6.09 16.83 10.58
N THR A 95 -7.03 16.84 11.49
CA THR A 95 -7.20 17.93 12.48
C THR A 95 -6.02 18.05 13.44
N SER A 96 -5.34 16.94 13.73
CA SER A 96 -4.22 16.89 14.70
C SER A 96 -2.94 17.51 14.15
N TRP A 97 -2.78 17.60 12.82
CA TRP A 97 -1.56 18.14 12.23
C TRP A 97 -1.36 19.64 12.50
N GLY A 98 -2.44 20.40 12.69
CA GLY A 98 -2.35 21.84 12.97
C GLY A 98 -1.66 22.20 14.29
N SER A 99 -1.61 21.27 15.24
CA SER A 99 -0.93 21.45 16.54
C SER A 99 0.22 20.45 16.74
N TYR A 100 0.59 19.70 15.71
CA TYR A 100 1.66 18.72 15.80
C TYR A 100 3.03 19.40 15.96
N SER A 101 3.79 18.97 16.97
CA SER A 101 5.12 19.50 17.30
C SER A 101 6.24 18.46 17.30
N GLY A 102 5.94 17.23 16.82
CA GLY A 102 6.94 16.16 16.72
C GLY A 102 7.77 16.25 15.43
N ASP A 103 8.52 15.19 15.18
CA ASP A 103 9.54 15.13 14.12
C ASP A 103 9.03 14.68 12.75
N LYS A 104 7.77 14.20 12.62
CA LYS A 104 7.29 13.56 11.38
C LYS A 104 7.31 14.46 10.16
N MET A 105 6.77 15.70 10.27
CA MET A 105 6.68 16.60 9.10
C MET A 105 8.08 16.97 8.59
N THR A 106 8.93 17.49 9.47
CA THR A 106 10.29 17.91 9.10
C THR A 106 11.19 16.73 8.75
N GLY A 107 10.98 15.57 9.40
CA GLY A 107 11.69 14.34 9.11
C GLY A 107 11.36 13.82 7.71
N LEU A 108 10.09 13.77 7.33
CA LEU A 108 9.68 13.34 5.99
C LEU A 108 10.12 14.32 4.90
N ASP A 109 10.12 15.65 5.16
CA ASP A 109 10.74 16.61 4.24
C ASP A 109 12.24 16.31 4.05
N SER A 110 12.94 15.99 5.14
CA SER A 110 14.37 15.60 5.09
C SER A 110 14.57 14.30 4.32
N LEU A 111 13.67 13.31 4.51
CA LEU A 111 13.70 12.05 3.78
C LEU A 111 13.58 12.28 2.27
N TYR A 112 12.55 12.96 1.81
CA TYR A 112 12.35 13.21 0.38
C TYR A 112 13.48 14.03 -0.24
N THR A 113 13.97 15.04 0.48
CA THR A 113 15.10 15.86 0.02
C THR A 113 16.37 15.03 -0.10
N GLY A 114 16.65 14.21 0.90
CA GLY A 114 17.83 13.35 0.92
C GLY A 114 17.74 12.13 0.00
N HIS A 115 16.53 11.69 -0.31
CA HIS A 115 16.31 10.59 -1.26
C HIS A 115 16.87 10.93 -2.65
N SER A 116 16.64 12.15 -3.13
CA SER A 116 17.13 12.60 -4.44
C SER A 116 18.63 12.37 -4.57
N ASN A 117 19.04 11.64 -5.59
CA ASN A 117 20.42 11.26 -5.90
C ASN A 117 21.14 10.44 -4.80
N SER A 118 20.44 9.89 -3.82
CA SER A 118 21.00 8.95 -2.87
C SER A 118 21.35 7.62 -3.57
N ASN A 119 22.17 6.80 -2.93
CA ASN A 119 22.38 5.44 -3.41
C ASN A 119 21.11 4.59 -3.27
N TYR A 120 20.26 4.91 -2.28
CA TYR A 120 18.96 4.26 -2.16
C TYR A 120 18.09 4.55 -3.39
N ALA A 121 17.98 5.80 -3.82
CA ALA A 121 17.23 6.17 -5.02
C ALA A 121 17.72 5.47 -6.30
N LYS A 122 18.97 5.00 -6.33
CA LYS A 122 19.52 4.26 -7.47
C LYS A 122 19.21 2.76 -7.45
N THR A 123 18.58 2.24 -6.41
CA THR A 123 18.26 0.81 -6.31
C THR A 123 17.27 0.35 -7.40
N VAL A 124 16.53 1.27 -7.99
CA VAL A 124 15.54 1.01 -9.05
C VAL A 124 15.94 1.57 -10.44
N ASP A 125 17.17 2.07 -10.60
CA ASP A 125 17.65 2.65 -11.87
C ASP A 125 17.68 1.66 -13.04
N GLU A 126 17.71 0.36 -12.78
CA GLU A 126 17.68 -0.67 -13.82
C GLU A 126 16.32 -0.77 -14.54
N TYR A 127 15.26 -0.28 -13.91
CA TYR A 127 13.91 -0.41 -14.45
C TYR A 127 13.64 0.63 -15.52
N SER A 128 13.16 0.15 -16.66
CA SER A 128 12.86 0.98 -17.83
C SER A 128 11.39 0.86 -18.23
N GLY A 129 10.85 1.91 -18.81
CA GLY A 129 9.50 1.94 -19.36
C GLY A 129 9.51 2.51 -20.78
N THR A 130 8.32 2.74 -21.32
CA THR A 130 8.16 3.32 -22.66
C THR A 130 8.71 4.75 -22.78
N ASN A 131 9.02 5.39 -21.66
CA ASN A 131 9.49 6.78 -21.56
C ASN A 131 10.93 6.91 -20.99
N GLY A 132 11.71 5.82 -20.96
CA GLY A 132 13.11 5.84 -20.54
C GLY A 132 13.40 4.93 -19.34
N PHE A 133 14.37 5.31 -18.53
CA PHE A 133 14.76 4.62 -17.30
C PHE A 133 14.32 5.42 -16.08
N VAL A 134 14.11 4.74 -14.95
CA VAL A 134 13.95 5.39 -13.66
C VAL A 134 15.27 6.10 -13.33
N GLY A 135 15.20 7.41 -13.06
CA GLY A 135 16.38 8.19 -12.70
C GLY A 135 16.39 8.53 -11.21
N PRO A 136 17.56 8.69 -10.59
CA PRO A 136 17.68 8.86 -9.13
C PRO A 136 17.29 10.26 -8.64
N SER A 137 17.06 11.22 -9.55
CA SER A 137 16.80 12.61 -9.17
C SER A 137 15.33 12.86 -8.88
N GLY A 138 15.07 13.72 -7.90
CA GLY A 138 13.75 14.25 -7.61
C GLY A 138 13.82 15.62 -6.99
N VAL A 139 12.70 16.32 -6.96
CA VAL A 139 12.55 17.63 -6.31
C VAL A 139 11.43 17.52 -5.28
N HIS A 140 11.77 17.75 -4.01
CA HIS A 140 10.77 17.88 -2.95
C HIS A 140 10.43 19.33 -2.72
N GLN A 141 9.13 19.66 -2.71
CA GLN A 141 8.61 21.02 -2.57
C GLN A 141 8.08 21.32 -1.15
N GLY A 142 8.55 20.54 -0.16
CA GLY A 142 8.05 20.62 1.22
C GLY A 142 6.66 20.02 1.37
N HIS A 143 5.91 20.52 2.35
CA HIS A 143 4.61 19.94 2.69
C HIS A 143 3.49 20.98 2.77
N ILE A 144 2.26 20.45 2.83
CA ILE A 144 1.02 21.17 3.10
C ILE A 144 0.43 20.57 4.37
N VAL A 145 -0.13 21.41 5.23
CA VAL A 145 -0.95 20.98 6.37
C VAL A 145 -2.39 21.33 6.09
N ASP A 146 -3.23 20.30 5.94
CA ASP A 146 -4.68 20.44 5.84
C ASP A 146 -5.33 19.96 7.12
N THR A 147 -5.87 20.87 7.89
CA THR A 147 -6.49 20.59 9.19
C THR A 147 -7.97 20.15 9.10
N SER A 148 -8.49 19.93 7.90
CA SER A 148 -9.81 19.31 7.76
C SER A 148 -9.77 17.86 8.21
N ALA A 149 -10.93 17.31 8.61
CA ALA A 149 -11.01 15.93 9.06
C ALA A 149 -10.59 14.96 7.94
N ALA A 150 -9.59 14.14 8.21
CA ALA A 150 -9.14 13.11 7.28
C ALA A 150 -10.11 11.93 7.24
N SER A 151 -10.22 11.28 6.09
CA SER A 151 -10.87 9.98 5.94
C SER A 151 -9.85 8.85 6.02
N GLY A 152 -10.33 7.63 6.33
CA GLY A 152 -9.48 6.44 6.34
C GLY A 152 -9.03 6.01 4.95
N GLY A 153 -7.93 5.28 4.89
CA GLY A 153 -7.17 4.95 3.70
C GLY A 153 -7.64 3.77 2.86
N GLY A 154 -8.88 3.34 2.99
CA GLY A 154 -9.41 2.25 2.18
C GLY A 154 -9.88 2.64 0.78
N SER A 155 -9.93 3.94 0.46
CA SER A 155 -10.46 4.44 -0.82
C SER A 155 -9.44 5.33 -1.54
N THR A 156 -8.95 4.84 -2.68
CA THR A 156 -8.07 5.60 -3.58
C THR A 156 -8.73 6.86 -4.07
N ALA A 157 -10.05 6.81 -4.37
CA ALA A 157 -10.80 7.97 -4.81
C ALA A 157 -10.87 9.08 -3.74
N ALA A 158 -10.98 8.72 -2.46
CA ALA A 158 -11.00 9.70 -1.37
C ALA A 158 -9.64 10.40 -1.21
N ILE A 159 -8.55 9.65 -1.33
CA ILE A 159 -7.20 10.19 -1.23
C ILE A 159 -6.87 11.06 -2.44
N LEU A 160 -7.21 10.59 -3.66
CA LEU A 160 -7.07 11.40 -4.87
C LEU A 160 -7.88 12.70 -4.78
N ALA A 161 -9.08 12.66 -4.20
CA ALA A 161 -9.90 13.86 -4.01
C ALA A 161 -9.19 14.90 -3.10
N GLU A 162 -8.49 14.45 -2.05
CA GLU A 162 -7.69 15.36 -1.22
C GLU A 162 -6.53 15.96 -2.02
N VAL A 163 -5.78 15.16 -2.80
CA VAL A 163 -4.74 15.69 -3.68
C VAL A 163 -5.31 16.71 -4.66
N CYS A 164 -6.42 16.41 -5.33
CA CYS A 164 -7.06 17.32 -6.27
C CYS A 164 -7.62 18.58 -5.61
N LYS A 165 -8.03 18.51 -4.37
CA LYS A 165 -8.41 19.69 -3.55
C LYS A 165 -7.22 20.64 -3.38
N GLN A 166 -6.03 20.09 -3.06
CA GLN A 166 -4.82 20.89 -2.91
C GLN A 166 -4.34 21.49 -4.26
N VAL A 167 -4.53 20.75 -5.36
CA VAL A 167 -4.30 21.27 -6.73
C VAL A 167 -5.26 22.41 -7.04
N THR A 168 -6.54 22.26 -6.76
CA THR A 168 -7.57 23.28 -7.01
C THR A 168 -7.35 24.53 -6.16
N ALA A 169 -6.86 24.37 -4.93
CA ALA A 169 -6.50 25.47 -4.04
C ALA A 169 -5.20 26.21 -4.46
N GLY A 170 -4.47 25.69 -5.46
CA GLY A 170 -3.20 26.25 -5.91
C GLY A 170 -2.02 25.91 -5.00
N ASN A 171 -2.21 25.05 -4.01
CA ASN A 171 -1.14 24.60 -3.10
C ASN A 171 -0.19 23.61 -3.78
N ILE A 172 -0.67 22.89 -4.79
CA ILE A 172 0.09 21.98 -5.66
C ILE A 172 -0.07 22.46 -7.10
N VAL A 173 1.05 22.57 -7.81
CA VAL A 173 1.08 22.69 -9.27
C VAL A 173 1.56 21.34 -9.81
N PRO A 174 0.67 20.52 -10.39
CA PRO A 174 1.06 19.20 -10.88
C PRO A 174 2.14 19.29 -11.96
N ASP A 175 3.11 18.38 -11.93
CA ASP A 175 4.12 18.31 -12.99
C ASP A 175 3.48 17.89 -14.31
N ALA A 176 3.58 18.76 -15.33
CA ALA A 176 2.98 18.52 -16.64
C ALA A 176 3.56 17.28 -17.36
N GLY A 177 4.74 16.81 -16.96
CA GLY A 177 5.36 15.57 -17.46
C GLY A 177 4.77 14.30 -16.85
N GLY A 178 3.88 14.42 -15.86
CA GLY A 178 3.27 13.29 -15.16
C GLY A 178 4.18 12.65 -14.12
N ASN A 179 5.22 13.35 -13.67
CA ASN A 179 6.15 12.87 -12.66
C ASN A 179 5.81 13.39 -11.23
N GLY A 180 4.61 13.93 -11.05
CA GLY A 180 4.14 14.38 -9.73
C GLY A 180 3.87 13.19 -8.82
N TYR A 181 4.39 13.22 -7.58
CA TYR A 181 4.13 12.25 -6.52
C TYR A 181 3.69 12.99 -5.26
N TYR A 182 2.45 12.76 -4.83
CA TYR A 182 1.82 13.50 -3.74
C TYR A 182 1.38 12.56 -2.61
N PRO A 183 2.27 12.26 -1.65
CA PRO A 183 1.96 11.41 -0.51
C PRO A 183 1.03 12.11 0.48
N VAL A 184 0.01 11.38 0.95
CA VAL A 184 -0.98 11.85 1.93
C VAL A 184 -0.79 11.11 3.25
N TYR A 185 -0.33 11.82 4.26
CA TYR A 185 -0.13 11.33 5.62
C TYR A 185 -1.33 11.75 6.47
N THR A 186 -2.16 10.80 6.88
CA THR A 186 -3.32 11.12 7.71
C THR A 186 -3.00 11.09 9.19
N ASP A 187 -3.82 11.75 10.01
CA ASP A 187 -3.78 11.63 11.46
C ASP A 187 -4.62 10.45 11.98
N VAL A 188 -5.23 9.70 11.08
CA VAL A 188 -6.07 8.54 11.40
C VAL A 188 -5.19 7.35 11.74
N PRO A 189 -5.30 6.76 12.95
CA PRO A 189 -4.59 5.54 13.30
C PRO A 189 -5.00 4.37 12.40
N ARG A 190 -4.06 3.47 12.10
CA ARG A 190 -4.31 2.29 11.28
C ARG A 190 -5.42 1.37 11.84
N GLY A 191 -5.55 1.33 13.16
CA GLY A 191 -6.50 0.43 13.81
C GLY A 191 -6.21 -1.03 13.47
N SER A 192 -7.20 -1.72 12.91
CA SER A 192 -7.09 -3.13 12.52
C SER A 192 -6.83 -3.35 11.03
N ALA A 193 -6.59 -2.31 10.23
CA ALA A 193 -6.23 -2.49 8.83
C ALA A 193 -4.96 -3.34 8.68
N GLY A 194 -4.97 -4.28 7.74
CA GLY A 194 -3.85 -5.22 7.53
C GLY A 194 -2.65 -4.61 6.80
N TYR A 195 -2.67 -3.32 6.49
CA TYR A 195 -1.65 -2.63 5.68
C TYR A 195 -1.23 -1.31 6.32
N CYS A 196 -0.01 -0.88 6.01
CA CYS A 196 0.61 0.33 6.53
C CYS A 196 0.42 1.53 5.58
N ALA A 197 0.49 1.27 4.28
CA ALA A 197 0.47 2.24 3.20
C ALA A 197 0.06 1.58 1.89
N TRP A 198 -0.14 2.37 0.85
CA TRP A 198 -0.26 1.98 -0.55
C TRP A 198 -0.04 3.20 -1.46
N HIS A 199 0.30 2.96 -2.74
CA HIS A 199 0.31 4.01 -3.75
C HIS A 199 -0.74 3.78 -4.84
N SER A 200 -0.99 4.78 -5.66
CA SER A 200 -1.89 4.71 -6.81
C SER A 200 -1.62 5.88 -7.78
N ALA A 201 -2.33 5.87 -8.88
CA ALA A 201 -2.28 6.92 -9.90
C ALA A 201 -3.65 7.50 -10.19
N GLY A 202 -3.66 8.75 -10.64
CA GLY A 202 -4.88 9.44 -11.02
C GLY A 202 -4.60 10.67 -11.87
N SER A 203 -5.58 11.55 -11.95
CA SER A 203 -5.40 12.84 -12.60
C SER A 203 -6.19 13.93 -11.90
N CYS A 204 -5.60 15.12 -11.81
CA CYS A 204 -6.28 16.32 -11.37
C CYS A 204 -6.22 17.37 -12.48
N ASN A 205 -7.37 17.94 -12.85
CA ASN A 205 -7.47 18.93 -13.94
C ASN A 205 -6.84 18.44 -15.27
N GLY A 206 -6.94 17.13 -15.55
CA GLY A 206 -6.39 16.53 -16.76
C GLY A 206 -4.87 16.25 -16.74
N VAL A 207 -4.17 16.55 -15.66
CA VAL A 207 -2.75 16.23 -15.48
C VAL A 207 -2.63 14.94 -14.68
N ALA A 208 -1.94 13.95 -15.26
CA ALA A 208 -1.65 12.68 -14.60
C ALA A 208 -0.68 12.89 -13.42
N LEU A 209 -0.88 12.13 -12.35
CA LEU A 209 -0.05 12.18 -11.15
C LEU A 209 -0.10 10.84 -10.41
N GLN A 210 0.87 10.61 -9.56
CA GLN A 210 0.92 9.54 -8.60
C GLN A 210 0.65 10.09 -7.20
N PHE A 211 0.08 9.26 -6.34
CA PHE A 211 -0.16 9.58 -4.96
C PHE A 211 -0.03 8.34 -4.08
N ALA A 212 0.20 8.55 -2.81
CA ALA A 212 0.27 7.47 -1.83
C ALA A 212 -0.51 7.83 -0.58
N PHE A 213 -0.91 6.81 0.16
CA PHE A 213 -1.62 6.95 1.41
C PHE A 213 -0.85 6.31 2.56
N PHE A 214 -0.83 7.00 3.70
CA PHE A 214 -0.17 6.54 4.92
C PHE A 214 -1.09 6.75 6.13
N TRP A 215 -1.24 5.70 6.93
CA TRP A 215 -1.87 5.80 8.25
C TRP A 215 -1.01 6.60 9.23
N ASN A 216 -1.61 7.10 10.30
CA ASN A 216 -0.82 7.47 11.48
C ASN A 216 -0.30 6.18 12.14
N LEU A 217 1.02 6.01 12.15
CA LEU A 217 1.70 4.80 12.63
C LEU A 217 2.31 4.98 14.03
N ASP A 218 1.89 6.00 14.78
CA ASP A 218 2.34 6.20 16.16
C ASP A 218 1.93 5.00 17.04
N GLY A 219 2.92 4.34 17.64
CA GLY A 219 2.69 3.17 18.50
C GLY A 219 2.28 1.89 17.77
N ASP A 220 2.27 1.88 16.43
CA ASP A 220 1.86 0.73 15.63
C ASP A 220 3.00 -0.29 15.47
N ALA A 221 2.94 -1.38 16.22
CA ALA A 221 3.97 -2.43 16.16
C ALA A 221 4.00 -3.20 14.82
N GLY A 222 2.86 -3.28 14.12
CA GLY A 222 2.74 -4.00 12.84
C GLY A 222 3.44 -3.30 11.69
N CYS A 223 3.61 -1.97 11.80
CA CYS A 223 4.25 -1.14 10.77
C CYS A 223 5.60 -0.55 11.23
N ASP A 224 6.12 -0.95 12.38
CA ASP A 224 7.36 -0.45 12.96
C ASP A 224 8.58 -1.22 12.44
N PRO A 225 9.58 -0.57 11.80
CA PRO A 225 10.85 -1.18 11.45
C PRO A 225 11.72 -1.52 12.68
N GLN A 226 11.32 -1.12 13.88
CA GLN A 226 12.06 -1.28 15.13
C GLN A 226 13.43 -0.57 15.07
N ASP A 227 13.41 0.69 14.69
CA ASP A 227 14.63 1.50 14.63
C ASP A 227 15.13 1.85 16.03
N THR A 228 16.41 1.55 16.27
CA THR A 228 17.12 1.89 17.50
C THR A 228 18.42 2.66 17.23
N THR A 229 18.65 3.09 16.00
CA THR A 229 19.96 3.58 15.55
C THR A 229 19.94 5.03 15.07
N THR A 230 18.85 5.51 14.49
CA THR A 230 18.80 6.84 13.87
C THR A 230 18.37 7.95 14.83
N GLY A 231 17.74 7.59 15.95
CA GLY A 231 17.22 8.55 16.92
C GLY A 231 15.88 9.19 16.53
N HIS A 232 15.26 8.76 15.45
CA HIS A 232 13.91 9.18 15.06
C HIS A 232 12.85 8.67 16.04
N SER A 233 11.73 9.39 16.14
CA SER A 233 10.56 8.85 16.84
C SER A 233 10.08 7.56 16.16
N GLN A 234 9.43 6.67 16.90
CA GLN A 234 8.89 5.42 16.35
C GLN A 234 7.93 5.69 15.18
N GLY A 235 7.05 6.70 15.30
CA GLY A 235 6.13 7.06 14.23
C GLY A 235 6.83 7.59 12.99
N LEU A 236 7.92 8.38 13.12
CA LEU A 236 8.71 8.81 11.97
C LEU A 236 9.46 7.65 11.34
N ALA A 237 10.09 6.77 12.13
CA ALA A 237 10.80 5.61 11.62
C ALA A 237 9.87 4.66 10.84
N ALA A 238 8.65 4.44 11.36
CA ALA A 238 7.63 3.65 10.68
C ALA A 238 7.20 4.30 9.35
N LEU A 239 6.88 5.60 9.37
CA LEU A 239 6.52 6.32 8.15
C LEU A 239 7.66 6.38 7.15
N ALA A 240 8.91 6.54 7.58
CA ALA A 240 10.07 6.57 6.70
C ALA A 240 10.24 5.26 5.92
N ASN A 241 10.13 4.12 6.61
CA ASN A 241 10.23 2.81 5.97
C ASN A 241 9.16 2.60 4.89
N VAL A 242 7.89 2.86 5.22
CA VAL A 242 6.80 2.67 4.26
C VAL A 242 6.81 3.75 3.16
N THR A 243 7.31 4.96 3.45
CA THR A 243 7.48 6.02 2.44
C THR A 243 8.50 5.64 1.37
N GLY A 244 9.61 5.05 1.76
CA GLY A 244 10.60 4.57 0.80
C GLY A 244 10.03 3.49 -0.10
N HIS A 245 9.35 2.50 0.47
CA HIS A 245 8.66 1.45 -0.27
C HIS A 245 7.71 2.04 -1.34
N GLU A 246 6.73 2.83 -0.94
CA GLU A 246 5.72 3.37 -1.85
C GLU A 246 6.31 4.32 -2.91
N LEU A 247 7.37 5.06 -2.57
CA LEU A 247 8.03 5.94 -3.52
C LEU A 247 8.77 5.15 -4.61
N GLU A 248 9.53 4.11 -4.22
CA GLU A 248 10.29 3.32 -5.18
C GLU A 248 9.38 2.48 -6.09
N GLU A 249 8.29 1.98 -5.57
CA GLU A 249 7.27 1.30 -6.37
C GLU A 249 6.58 2.25 -7.33
N ALA A 250 6.13 3.42 -6.87
CA ALA A 250 5.55 4.44 -7.75
C ALA A 250 6.52 4.91 -8.85
N ARG A 251 7.85 4.85 -8.62
CA ARG A 251 8.85 5.21 -9.63
C ARG A 251 9.00 4.15 -10.71
N SER A 252 8.88 2.87 -10.36
CA SER A 252 9.04 1.73 -11.27
C SER A 252 7.72 1.23 -11.87
N ASP A 253 6.58 1.47 -11.20
CA ASP A 253 5.22 1.11 -11.66
C ASP A 253 4.17 2.20 -11.35
N PRO A 254 4.30 3.40 -11.93
CA PRO A 254 3.50 4.56 -11.54
C PRO A 254 2.02 4.49 -11.90
N ALA A 255 1.61 3.72 -12.89
CA ALA A 255 0.24 3.79 -13.41
C ALA A 255 -0.19 2.54 -14.18
N SER A 256 -1.48 2.49 -14.56
CA SER A 256 -2.02 1.49 -15.49
C SER A 256 -1.95 1.98 -16.95
N PRO A 257 -1.48 1.17 -17.92
CA PRO A 257 -0.90 -0.16 -17.71
C PRO A 257 0.38 -0.10 -16.88
N GLY A 258 0.61 -1.13 -16.06
CA GLY A 258 1.77 -1.23 -15.18
C GLY A 258 3.09 -1.39 -15.93
N ALA A 259 4.19 -1.07 -15.26
CA ALA A 259 5.52 -1.26 -15.83
C ALA A 259 6.25 -2.48 -15.23
N TRP A 260 6.56 -2.51 -13.95
CA TRP A 260 7.39 -3.57 -13.38
C TRP A 260 6.77 -4.24 -12.15
N TYR A 261 6.39 -5.50 -12.32
CA TYR A 261 5.97 -6.39 -11.24
C TYR A 261 6.28 -7.85 -11.61
N ASP A 262 6.28 -8.75 -10.62
CA ASP A 262 6.48 -10.18 -10.86
C ASP A 262 5.17 -10.88 -11.26
N SER A 263 5.25 -12.19 -11.55
CA SER A 263 4.09 -13.00 -11.96
C SER A 263 2.98 -13.12 -10.91
N SER A 264 3.23 -12.67 -9.69
CA SER A 264 2.26 -12.62 -8.58
C SER A 264 1.74 -11.22 -8.32
N GLY A 265 2.18 -10.23 -9.11
CA GLY A 265 1.81 -8.83 -8.95
C GLY A 265 2.60 -8.10 -7.86
N ASN A 266 3.69 -8.68 -7.34
CA ASN A 266 4.53 -7.99 -6.38
C ASN A 266 5.47 -7.01 -7.09
N GLU A 267 5.58 -5.82 -6.56
CA GLU A 267 6.50 -4.78 -7.02
C GLU A 267 7.87 -4.90 -6.32
N ASN A 268 8.79 -4.00 -6.60
CA ASN A 268 10.16 -4.08 -6.10
C ASN A 268 10.24 -3.99 -4.56
N GLY A 269 9.50 -3.10 -3.92
CA GLY A 269 9.44 -2.97 -2.47
C GLY A 269 8.77 -4.17 -1.80
N ASP A 270 7.67 -4.68 -2.36
CA ASP A 270 6.96 -5.88 -1.88
C ASP A 270 7.89 -7.08 -1.71
N LYS A 271 8.79 -7.28 -2.67
CA LYS A 271 9.70 -8.43 -2.69
C LYS A 271 10.74 -8.37 -1.57
N CYS A 272 11.04 -7.17 -1.08
CA CYS A 272 12.00 -6.92 -0.02
C CYS A 272 11.34 -6.42 1.28
N ALA A 273 10.01 -6.41 1.34
CA ALA A 273 9.28 -5.92 2.50
C ALA A 273 9.75 -6.58 3.80
N TRP A 274 9.96 -5.75 4.81
CA TRP A 274 10.43 -6.14 6.14
C TRP A 274 11.81 -6.82 6.19
N THR A 275 12.63 -6.65 5.15
CA THR A 275 14.02 -7.12 5.17
C THR A 275 14.99 -5.94 5.22
N PHE A 276 15.91 -5.99 6.17
CA PHE A 276 16.87 -4.92 6.44
C PHE A 276 18.26 -5.54 6.47
N ASN A 277 19.19 -5.00 5.70
CA ASN A 277 20.56 -5.50 5.63
C ASN A 277 21.51 -4.72 6.55
N VAL A 278 21.31 -3.41 6.64
CA VAL A 278 22.12 -2.53 7.50
C VAL A 278 21.25 -1.87 8.57
N PRO A 279 21.84 -1.42 9.68
CA PRO A 279 21.08 -0.72 10.73
C PRO A 279 20.40 0.56 10.25
N SER A 280 21.04 1.30 9.33
CA SER A 280 20.50 2.49 8.69
C SER A 280 21.16 2.75 7.35
N VAL A 281 20.40 3.33 6.42
CA VAL A 281 20.87 3.80 5.11
C VAL A 281 21.08 5.31 5.18
N THR A 282 22.20 5.79 4.62
CA THR A 282 22.51 7.22 4.57
C THR A 282 22.07 7.82 3.23
N PHE A 283 21.22 8.85 3.29
CA PHE A 283 20.74 9.58 2.13
C PHE A 283 21.69 10.72 1.72
N SER A 284 21.45 11.32 0.54
CA SER A 284 22.36 12.31 -0.07
C SER A 284 22.59 13.56 0.78
N ASN A 285 21.64 13.94 1.64
CA ASN A 285 21.74 15.05 2.58
C ASN A 285 22.39 14.67 3.93
N GLY A 286 22.87 13.42 4.08
CA GLY A 286 23.47 12.90 5.31
C GLY A 286 22.47 12.40 6.34
N SER A 287 21.16 12.48 6.10
CA SER A 287 20.17 11.86 6.98
C SER A 287 20.23 10.33 6.92
N GLN A 288 19.91 9.69 8.05
CA GLN A 288 19.99 8.23 8.18
C GLN A 288 18.61 7.65 8.48
N TRP A 289 18.27 6.55 7.80
CA TRP A 289 16.94 5.95 7.86
C TRP A 289 17.02 4.45 8.02
N LYS A 290 16.26 3.88 8.94
CA LYS A 290 15.99 2.45 8.98
C LYS A 290 14.93 2.13 7.95
N ILE A 291 15.36 1.70 6.78
CA ILE A 291 14.52 1.50 5.60
C ILE A 291 14.84 0.14 4.99
N GLN A 292 13.81 -0.56 4.52
CA GLN A 292 13.99 -1.82 3.78
C GLN A 292 14.69 -1.57 2.45
N GLY A 293 15.19 -2.61 1.82
CA GLY A 293 15.72 -2.52 0.46
C GLY A 293 14.65 -2.74 -0.61
N GLU A 294 15.10 -2.60 -1.84
CA GLU A 294 14.33 -2.76 -3.05
C GLU A 294 14.84 -3.95 -3.85
N TRP A 295 13.94 -4.62 -4.58
CA TRP A 295 14.35 -5.75 -5.41
C TRP A 295 15.07 -5.24 -6.67
N SER A 296 16.18 -5.89 -6.99
CA SER A 296 16.92 -5.71 -8.24
C SER A 296 17.07 -7.05 -8.96
N ASN A 297 16.60 -7.12 -10.19
CA ASN A 297 16.82 -8.28 -11.06
C ASN A 297 18.32 -8.48 -11.35
N ALA A 298 19.05 -7.39 -11.53
CA ALA A 298 20.50 -7.43 -11.76
C ALA A 298 21.24 -7.97 -10.53
N ALA A 299 20.90 -7.50 -9.32
CA ALA A 299 21.50 -8.00 -8.09
C ALA A 299 21.21 -9.49 -7.88
N TYR A 300 19.97 -9.92 -8.14
CA TYR A 300 19.59 -11.32 -8.06
C TYR A 300 20.41 -12.19 -9.04
N ASN A 301 20.48 -11.80 -10.30
CA ASN A 301 21.20 -12.55 -11.32
C ASN A 301 22.72 -12.61 -11.06
N ASN A 302 23.27 -11.58 -10.45
CA ASN A 302 24.71 -11.48 -10.14
C ASN A 302 25.05 -11.97 -8.71
N LEU A 303 24.04 -12.37 -7.91
CA LEU A 303 24.20 -12.79 -6.52
C LEU A 303 24.88 -11.71 -5.64
N THR A 304 24.55 -10.44 -5.89
CA THR A 304 25.11 -9.29 -5.16
C THR A 304 24.14 -8.67 -4.15
N GLY A 305 22.87 -9.02 -4.23
CA GLY A 305 21.86 -8.57 -3.27
C GLY A 305 21.84 -9.41 -1.99
N TYR A 306 21.20 -8.90 -0.95
CA TYR A 306 20.91 -9.68 0.25
C TYR A 306 19.57 -10.43 0.13
N PRO A 307 19.35 -11.47 0.96
CA PRO A 307 18.17 -12.31 0.82
C PRO A 307 16.91 -11.61 1.33
N ASN A 308 15.83 -11.74 0.57
CA ASN A 308 14.48 -11.47 1.05
C ASN A 308 13.99 -12.58 2.00
N ARG A 309 12.76 -12.47 2.50
CA ARG A 309 12.18 -13.48 3.40
C ARG A 309 12.07 -14.89 2.81
N SER A 310 12.10 -15.02 1.48
CA SER A 310 12.10 -16.30 0.77
C SER A 310 13.51 -16.85 0.50
N GLY A 311 14.55 -16.17 0.98
CA GLY A 311 15.95 -16.55 0.78
C GLY A 311 16.50 -16.20 -0.61
N GLN A 312 15.81 -15.36 -1.37
CA GLN A 312 16.22 -14.94 -2.71
C GLN A 312 17.09 -13.67 -2.59
N SER A 313 18.35 -13.74 -3.02
CA SER A 313 19.36 -12.68 -2.86
C SER A 313 19.25 -11.62 -3.96
N GLY A 314 18.21 -10.80 -3.92
CA GLY A 314 17.96 -9.73 -4.89
C GLY A 314 17.64 -8.38 -4.28
N CYS A 315 17.62 -8.26 -2.94
CA CYS A 315 17.35 -6.99 -2.27
C CYS A 315 18.63 -6.15 -2.18
N ILE A 316 18.52 -4.86 -2.47
CA ILE A 316 19.60 -3.86 -2.33
C ILE A 316 19.03 -2.62 -1.66
N ASP A 317 19.84 -1.93 -0.87
CA ASP A 317 19.45 -0.73 -0.11
C ASP A 317 20.41 0.47 -0.34
N GLY A 318 21.33 0.31 -1.27
CA GLY A 318 22.21 1.39 -1.70
C GLY A 318 23.34 1.77 -0.72
N HIS A 319 23.68 0.87 0.24
CA HIS A 319 24.84 1.08 1.12
C HIS A 319 26.14 0.58 0.48
#